data_e9b2b0ca82aa88c2cd82ed58449fb273
#
_entry.id   e9b2b0ca82aa88c2cd82ed58449fb273
#
_cell.length_a   1.000
_cell.length_b   1.000
_cell.length_c   1.000
_cell.angle_alpha   90.00
_cell.angle_beta   90.00
_cell.angle_gamma   90.00
#
_symmetry.space_group_name_H-M   'P 1'
#
loop_
_entity.id
_entity.type
_entity.pdbx_description
1 polymer ?
#
loop_
_entity_poly.entity_id
_entity_poly.type
_entity_poly.pdbx_seq_one_letter_code
_entity_poly.pdbx_strand_id
1 'polypeptide(L)'
;MSTYSIRYCVIWNYLPHATRLVEEISFMANYTAQDFHLVEGNSGEFTIWRDNEQIYSKGALDDFPNGDDIVRLLWTPNVYKNG
;
A
#
# COMPACT_ATOMS: atom_id res chain seq x y z
N MET A 1 -14.44 4.14 9.55
CA MET A 1 -13.39 4.56 8.62
C MET A 1 -12.30 3.51 8.58
N SER A 2 -11.73 3.31 7.40
CA SER A 2 -10.69 2.30 7.25
C SER A 2 -9.34 2.83 7.65
N THR A 3 -8.51 1.93 8.17
CA THR A 3 -7.12 2.21 8.48
C THR A 3 -6.26 1.48 7.45
N TYR A 4 -5.33 2.21 6.86
CA TYR A 4 -4.44 1.65 5.86
C TYR A 4 -3.04 1.50 6.43
N SER A 5 -2.37 0.42 6.06
CA SER A 5 -1.00 0.18 6.50
C SER A 5 -0.16 -0.29 5.34
N ILE A 6 1.10 0.11 5.35
CA ILE A 6 2.09 -0.41 4.40
C ILE A 6 3.19 -1.03 5.23
N ARG A 7 3.39 -2.34 5.07
CA ARG A 7 4.50 -3.04 5.71
C ARG A 7 5.66 -3.09 4.72
N TYR A 8 6.80 -2.60 5.17
CA TYR A 8 7.94 -2.45 4.28
C TYR A 8 9.18 -3.09 4.89
N CYS A 9 10.05 -3.57 4.02
CA CYS A 9 11.31 -4.19 4.46
C CYS A 9 12.31 -3.11 4.86
N VAL A 10 12.77 -3.16 6.10
CA VAL A 10 13.77 -2.22 6.60
C VAL A 10 15.15 -2.58 6.06
N ILE A 11 15.46 -3.87 6.05
CA ILE A 11 16.78 -4.34 5.65
C ILE A 11 17.11 -3.95 4.21
N TRP A 12 16.12 -4.02 3.32
CA TRP A 12 16.32 -3.67 1.91
C TRP A 12 15.99 -2.21 1.63
N ASN A 13 15.75 -1.42 2.69
CA ASN A 13 15.52 0.02 2.59
C ASN A 13 14.33 0.36 1.71
N TYR A 14 13.20 -0.28 1.99
CA TYR A 14 11.98 -0.03 1.23
C TYR A 14 11.20 1.19 1.73
N LEU A 15 11.65 1.83 2.81
CA LEU A 15 10.95 2.99 3.36
C LEU A 15 10.75 4.12 2.35
N PRO A 16 11.77 4.50 1.56
CA PRO A 16 11.55 5.57 0.57
C PRO A 16 10.44 5.23 -0.43
N HIS A 17 10.33 3.96 -0.79
CA HIS A 17 9.28 3.52 -1.71
C HIS A 17 7.90 3.63 -1.06
N ALA A 18 7.79 3.26 0.21
CA ALA A 18 6.54 3.37 0.94
C ALA A 18 6.12 4.83 1.11
N THR A 19 7.07 5.68 1.47
CA THR A 19 6.81 7.11 1.64
C THR A 19 6.34 7.74 0.34
N ARG A 20 7.02 7.43 -0.75
CA ARG A 20 6.65 7.97 -2.05
C ARG A 20 5.25 7.52 -2.46
N LEU A 21 4.92 6.27 -2.19
CA LEU A 21 3.60 5.75 -2.54
C LEU A 21 2.51 6.48 -1.78
N VAL A 22 2.71 6.71 -0.49
CA VAL A 22 1.74 7.46 0.32
C VAL A 22 1.56 8.86 -0.23
N GLU A 23 2.64 9.52 -0.63
CA GLU A 23 2.56 10.85 -1.22
C GLU A 23 1.77 10.85 -2.51
N GLU A 24 2.01 9.87 -3.36
CA GLU A 24 1.28 9.76 -4.63
C GLU A 24 -0.20 9.54 -4.40
N ILE A 25 -0.54 8.65 -3.48
CA ILE A 25 -1.94 8.36 -3.17
C ILE A 25 -2.62 9.60 -2.59
N SER A 26 -1.95 10.29 -1.69
CA SER A 26 -2.51 11.49 -1.07
C SER A 26 -2.81 12.57 -2.12
N PHE A 27 -1.91 12.70 -3.09
CA PHE A 27 -2.10 13.68 -4.15
C PHE A 27 -3.27 13.31 -5.06
N MET A 28 -3.45 12.03 -5.34
CA MET A 28 -4.39 11.58 -6.35
C MET A 28 -5.81 11.38 -5.83
N ALA A 29 -5.98 11.06 -4.55
CA ALA A 29 -7.24 10.51 -4.06
C ALA A 29 -7.74 11.11 -2.74
N ASN A 30 -7.26 12.27 -2.37
CA ASN A 30 -7.69 12.96 -1.14
C ASN A 30 -7.41 12.20 0.16
N TYR A 31 -6.55 11.20 0.10
CA TYR A 31 -6.04 10.62 1.33
C TYR A 31 -4.94 11.51 1.87
N THR A 32 -4.72 11.48 3.16
CA THR A 32 -3.60 12.19 3.77
C THR A 32 -2.57 11.19 4.25
N ALA A 33 -1.37 11.68 4.53
CA ALA A 33 -0.34 10.81 5.07
C ALA A 33 -0.77 10.18 6.40
N GLN A 34 -1.69 10.83 7.10
CA GLN A 34 -2.19 10.31 8.38
C GLN A 34 -3.11 9.11 8.22
N ASP A 35 -3.64 8.92 7.02
CA ASP A 35 -4.50 7.76 6.76
C ASP A 35 -3.69 6.48 6.60
N PHE A 36 -2.39 6.59 6.44
CA PHE A 36 -1.51 5.44 6.22
C PHE A 36 -0.52 5.30 7.35
N HIS A 37 -0.39 4.07 7.83
CA HIS A 37 0.60 3.73 8.84
C HIS A 37 1.72 2.94 8.18
N LEU A 38 2.96 3.38 8.39
CA LEU A 38 4.11 2.67 7.86
C LEU A 38 4.63 1.75 8.95
N VAL A 39 4.66 0.46 8.66
CA VAL A 39 4.98 -0.58 9.63
C VAL A 39 6.17 -1.38 9.12
N GLU A 40 7.12 -1.65 10.02
CA GLU A 40 8.26 -2.47 9.65
C GLU A 40 7.80 -3.90 9.42
N GLY A 41 8.14 -4.43 8.25
CA GLY A 41 7.74 -5.77 7.86
C GLY A 41 8.90 -6.74 7.84
N ASN A 42 8.64 -7.89 7.25
CA ASN A 42 9.64 -8.94 7.11
C ASN A 42 10.62 -8.65 5.99
N SER A 43 11.65 -9.48 5.89
CA SER A 43 12.66 -9.34 4.85
C SER A 43 11.99 -9.40 3.47
N GLY A 44 12.21 -8.36 2.68
CA GLY A 44 11.66 -8.28 1.32
C GLY A 44 10.19 -7.95 1.24
N GLU A 45 9.54 -7.70 2.35
CA GLU A 45 8.10 -7.45 2.35
C GLU A 45 7.76 -6.05 1.87
N PHE A 46 6.72 -5.98 1.03
CA PHE A 46 6.07 -4.72 0.69
C PHE A 46 4.61 -5.04 0.46
N THR A 47 3.81 -4.92 1.51
CA THR A 47 2.40 -5.28 1.48
C THR A 47 1.56 -4.11 1.97
N ILE A 48 0.35 -4.03 1.43
CA ILE A 48 -0.56 -2.94 1.78
C ILE A 48 -1.82 -3.56 2.35
N TRP A 49 -2.28 -3.02 3.45
CA TRP A 49 -3.40 -3.56 4.22
C TRP A 49 -4.46 -2.49 4.40
N ARG A 50 -5.71 -2.92 4.31
CA ARG A 50 -6.86 -2.12 4.70
C ARG A 50 -7.50 -2.81 5.87
N ASP A 51 -7.48 -2.16 7.03
CA ASP A 51 -7.87 -2.78 8.29
C ASP A 51 -7.03 -4.04 8.49
N ASN A 52 -7.63 -5.20 8.57
CA ASN A 52 -6.89 -6.45 8.77
C ASN A 52 -6.79 -7.27 7.49
N GLU A 53 -7.13 -6.68 6.36
CA GLU A 53 -7.12 -7.39 5.09
C GLU A 53 -5.97 -6.94 4.22
N GLN A 54 -5.15 -7.89 3.78
CA GLN A 54 -4.08 -7.58 2.84
C GLN A 54 -4.67 -7.38 1.46
N ILE A 55 -4.47 -6.20 0.88
CA ILE A 55 -5.03 -5.86 -0.43
C ILE A 55 -3.98 -5.86 -1.52
N TYR A 56 -2.70 -5.84 -1.18
CA TYR A 56 -1.64 -5.85 -2.18
C TYR A 56 -0.38 -6.46 -1.61
N SER A 57 0.34 -7.20 -2.44
CA SER A 57 1.63 -7.77 -2.07
C SER A 57 2.54 -7.71 -3.28
N LYS A 58 3.69 -7.07 -3.11
CA LYS A 58 4.70 -7.02 -4.17
C LYS A 58 5.51 -8.31 -4.14
N GLY A 59 5.63 -8.96 -5.28
CA GLY A 59 6.52 -10.11 -5.41
C GLY A 59 7.97 -9.65 -5.47
N ALA A 60 8.88 -10.59 -5.22
CA ALA A 60 10.30 -10.26 -5.14
C ALA A 60 10.86 -9.69 -6.45
N LEU A 61 10.31 -10.13 -7.58
CA LEU A 61 10.77 -9.69 -8.89
C LEU A 61 9.90 -8.59 -9.50
N ASP A 62 8.85 -8.17 -8.80
CA ASP A 62 7.95 -7.14 -9.32
C ASP A 62 8.51 -5.76 -9.03
N ASP A 63 8.11 -4.80 -9.86
CA ASP A 63 8.40 -3.40 -9.60
C ASP A 63 7.51 -2.91 -8.47
N PHE A 64 7.93 -1.81 -7.85
CA PHE A 64 7.09 -1.18 -6.84
C PHE A 64 5.85 -0.59 -7.51
N PRO A 65 4.69 -0.67 -6.85
CA PRO A 65 3.48 -0.08 -7.40
C PRO A 65 3.58 1.44 -7.40
N ASN A 66 2.86 2.08 -8.29
CA ASN A 66 2.70 3.53 -8.23
C ASN A 66 1.37 3.86 -7.58
N GLY A 67 1.17 5.16 -7.30
CA GLY A 67 -0.05 5.60 -6.62
C GLY A 67 -1.32 5.22 -7.36
N ASP A 68 -1.28 5.28 -8.69
CA ASP A 68 -2.43 4.96 -9.51
C ASP A 68 -2.87 3.51 -9.33
N ASP A 69 -1.91 2.59 -9.27
CA ASP A 69 -2.23 1.18 -9.08
C ASP A 69 -2.97 0.95 -7.77
N ILE A 70 -2.52 1.61 -6.72
CA ILE A 70 -3.09 1.40 -5.39
C ILE A 70 -4.42 2.13 -5.24
N VAL A 71 -4.55 3.32 -5.80
CA VAL A 71 -5.83 4.04 -5.76
C VAL A 71 -6.93 3.20 -6.38
N ARG A 72 -6.64 2.49 -7.46
CA ARG A 72 -7.62 1.61 -8.05
C ARG A 72 -8.06 0.53 -7.10
N LEU A 73 -7.13 -0.04 -6.33
CA LEU A 73 -7.47 -1.06 -5.35
C LEU A 73 -8.32 -0.48 -4.22
N LEU A 74 -8.01 0.73 -3.78
CA LEU A 74 -8.74 1.36 -2.70
C LEU A 74 -10.16 1.73 -3.10
N TRP A 75 -10.35 2.11 -4.36
CA TRP A 75 -11.66 2.51 -4.89
C TRP A 75 -12.46 1.34 -5.41
N THR A 76 -11.84 0.19 -5.55
CA THR A 76 -12.50 -1.00 -6.07
C THR A 76 -13.22 -1.69 -4.92
N PRO A 77 -14.55 -1.68 -4.91
CA PRO A 77 -15.26 -2.36 -3.84
C PRO A 77 -15.20 -3.87 -4.00
N ASN A 78 -15.68 -4.58 -3.01
CA ASN A 78 -15.60 -6.03 -2.98
C ASN A 78 -16.43 -6.72 -4.05
N VAL A 79 -17.19 -5.98 -4.82
CA VAL A 79 -18.03 -6.57 -5.87
C VAL A 79 -17.23 -7.40 -6.86
N TYR A 80 -15.95 -7.12 -7.00
CA TYR A 80 -15.13 -7.90 -7.93
C TYR A 80 -14.94 -9.32 -7.51
N LYS A 81 -15.13 -9.59 -6.26
CA LYS A 81 -14.98 -10.95 -5.75
C LYS A 81 -16.11 -11.84 -6.20
N ASN A 82 -17.19 -11.24 -6.61
CA ASN A 82 -18.39 -11.97 -7.01
C ASN A 82 -18.54 -12.10 -8.50
N GLY A 83 -17.69 -11.39 -9.21
CA GLY A 83 -17.80 -11.36 -10.66
C GLY A 83 -16.85 -12.28 -11.35
#